data_40414ab56b862b7e334bdc610be74178
#
_entry.id   40414ab56b862b7e334bdc610be74178
#
_cell.length_a   1.000
_cell.length_b   1.000
_cell.length_c   1.000
_cell.angle_alpha   90.00
_cell.angle_beta   90.00
_cell.angle_gamma   90.00
#
_symmetry.space_group_name_H-M   'P 1'
#
loop_
_entity.id
_entity.type
_entity.pdbx_description
1 polymer ?
#
loop_
_entity_poly.entity_id
_entity_poly.type
_entity_poly.pdbx_seq_one_letter_code
_entity_poly.pdbx_strand_id
1 'polypeptide(L)'
;MTKKSVLFVASEGLPFIKTGGLADVIGSLPKELVKQGLDVRVVLPLYKKIAIHNHSDFDFVSSFDVRAGDIQSMANVYRQIVDGVTFYFIEHRDFFERDELYGYDDDVMRFGYFQHATCRLLEALNYFPDVMHTHDWHTAALPFLCRTFYSYREEFRSIKHVFTIHNLAFQGIFHKQALWSALGMDYSYYLDGIARFHDECISFMKLGILYADKVTTVSETYAREILTEEFGENMQHVLELRKHDLVGIVNGIDYDSWDSQTDHYLVKNYSLENIAEKKANKLALQAQFALPQDENVILVGIVSRLTWQKGFYLLTEVLGHLLQAHVQFVILGNGETDIENAFNHFKQAYPDKFAFYRGYNEPLAHQIYAASDLFLMPSMFEPCGISQLISMHYGTLPLVRETGGLVDTVTPYNMETKEGTGFSFGGRDAYNMRQVYDLALQTYYDRPEDWFRMVEQAMKRDFSWTASAEKYIWLYHEISG
;
A
#
# COMPACT_ATOMS: atom_id res chain seq x y z
N MET A 1 -9.20 6.42 32.68
CA MET A 1 -9.89 5.91 31.47
C MET A 1 -9.11 4.74 30.97
N THR A 2 -9.73 3.60 30.70
CA THR A 2 -9.07 2.47 30.02
C THR A 2 -8.67 2.92 28.64
N LYS A 3 -7.44 2.58 28.22
CA LYS A 3 -6.98 2.87 26.85
C LYS A 3 -7.88 2.14 25.86
N LYS A 4 -8.31 2.82 24.78
CA LYS A 4 -9.05 2.16 23.71
C LYS A 4 -8.17 1.11 23.06
N SER A 5 -8.71 -0.11 22.89
CA SER A 5 -7.99 -1.26 22.35
C SER A 5 -8.37 -1.50 20.90
N VAL A 6 -7.35 -1.65 20.03
CA VAL A 6 -7.53 -1.89 18.60
C VAL A 6 -6.72 -3.10 18.17
N LEU A 7 -7.38 -4.06 17.51
CA LEU A 7 -6.73 -5.22 16.90
C LEU A 7 -6.68 -5.04 15.40
N PHE A 8 -5.49 -4.93 14.86
CA PHE A 8 -5.24 -5.01 13.42
C PHE A 8 -5.12 -6.47 12.98
N VAL A 9 -5.78 -6.84 11.91
CA VAL A 9 -5.64 -8.16 11.28
C VAL A 9 -5.30 -7.99 9.82
N ALA A 10 -4.15 -8.49 9.41
CA ALA A 10 -3.65 -8.29 8.06
C ALA A 10 -2.87 -9.52 7.56
N SER A 11 -2.65 -9.57 6.25
CA SER A 11 -1.89 -10.65 5.61
C SER A 11 -0.40 -10.37 5.52
N GLU A 12 0.03 -9.12 5.68
CA GLU A 12 1.44 -8.72 5.67
C GLU A 12 1.64 -7.49 6.56
N GLY A 13 2.87 -7.22 6.99
CA GLY A 13 3.22 -6.06 7.81
C GLY A 13 4.73 -5.94 8.06
N LEU A 14 5.27 -4.73 7.90
CA LEU A 14 6.64 -4.44 8.31
C LEU A 14 6.75 -4.48 9.84
N PRO A 15 7.95 -4.83 10.37
CA PRO A 15 9.19 -5.15 9.64
C PRO A 15 9.30 -6.61 9.17
N PHE A 16 8.24 -7.42 9.30
CA PHE A 16 8.30 -8.88 9.16
C PHE A 16 8.21 -9.37 7.72
N ILE A 17 7.25 -8.86 6.96
CA ILE A 17 6.99 -9.31 5.60
C ILE A 17 6.31 -8.23 4.77
N LYS A 18 6.72 -8.06 3.51
CA LYS A 18 6.18 -7.05 2.59
C LYS A 18 6.10 -7.57 1.16
N THR A 19 4.95 -7.33 0.52
CA THR A 19 4.75 -7.45 -0.93
C THR A 19 4.21 -6.16 -1.54
N GLY A 20 3.52 -5.33 -0.75
CA GLY A 20 2.87 -4.11 -1.21
C GLY A 20 2.72 -3.04 -0.13
N GLY A 21 1.92 -2.01 -0.44
CA GLY A 21 1.70 -0.87 0.46
C GLY A 21 0.95 -1.22 1.76
N LEU A 22 0.23 -2.35 1.80
CA LEU A 22 -0.40 -2.83 3.03
C LEU A 22 0.62 -3.02 4.14
N ALA A 23 1.78 -3.60 3.82
CA ALA A 23 2.83 -3.82 4.81
C ALA A 23 3.37 -2.52 5.41
N ASP A 24 3.48 -1.45 4.62
CA ASP A 24 3.89 -0.12 5.11
C ASP A 24 2.86 0.44 6.10
N VAL A 25 1.57 0.29 5.81
CA VAL A 25 0.49 0.71 6.71
C VAL A 25 0.54 -0.04 8.03
N ILE A 26 0.66 -1.38 7.99
CA ILE A 26 0.71 -2.22 9.20
C ILE A 26 1.99 -2.01 10.01
N GLY A 27 3.09 -1.62 9.36
CA GLY A 27 4.34 -1.26 10.06
C GLY A 27 4.31 0.12 10.72
N SER A 28 3.48 1.04 10.24
CA SER A 28 3.54 2.45 10.64
C SER A 28 2.33 2.92 11.43
N LEU A 29 1.11 2.68 10.96
CA LEU A 29 -0.11 3.16 11.63
C LEU A 29 -0.27 2.60 13.06
N PRO A 30 -0.11 1.29 13.34
CA PRO A 30 -0.17 0.76 14.70
C PRO A 30 0.84 1.42 15.64
N LYS A 31 2.08 1.61 15.20
CA LYS A 31 3.14 2.29 15.95
C LYS A 31 2.74 3.73 16.31
N GLU A 32 2.18 4.47 15.35
CA GLU A 32 1.73 5.84 15.59
C GLU A 32 0.53 5.90 16.54
N LEU A 33 -0.45 5.00 16.42
CA LEU A 33 -1.59 4.91 17.33
C LEU A 33 -1.15 4.58 18.78
N VAL A 34 -0.13 3.75 18.97
CA VAL A 34 0.47 3.49 20.30
C VAL A 34 1.09 4.75 20.86
N LYS A 35 1.85 5.53 20.06
CA LYS A 35 2.38 6.84 20.48
C LYS A 35 1.30 7.79 20.92
N GLN A 36 0.12 7.74 20.28
CA GLN A 36 -1.06 8.54 20.62
C GLN A 36 -1.92 7.95 21.76
N GLY A 37 -1.47 6.86 22.38
CA GLY A 37 -2.00 6.35 23.64
C GLY A 37 -3.00 5.20 23.55
N LEU A 38 -3.21 4.59 22.37
CA LEU A 38 -4.07 3.40 22.23
C LEU A 38 -3.33 2.11 22.63
N ASP A 39 -4.08 1.05 23.01
CA ASP A 39 -3.58 -0.33 23.09
C ASP A 39 -3.76 -0.98 21.70
N VAL A 40 -2.67 -1.14 20.95
CA VAL A 40 -2.74 -1.67 19.59
C VAL A 40 -2.01 -2.99 19.49
N ARG A 41 -2.69 -3.98 18.92
CA ARG A 41 -2.15 -5.31 18.64
C ARG A 41 -2.36 -5.64 17.17
N VAL A 42 -1.50 -6.49 16.64
CA VAL A 42 -1.52 -6.92 15.23
C VAL A 42 -1.52 -8.44 15.17
N VAL A 43 -2.31 -9.02 14.27
CA VAL A 43 -2.30 -10.47 13.97
C VAL A 43 -1.88 -10.67 12.52
N LEU A 44 -0.86 -11.48 12.29
CA LEU A 44 -0.31 -11.87 11.00
C LEU A 44 -0.21 -13.39 10.87
N PRO A 45 -0.24 -13.97 9.67
CA PRO A 45 0.19 -15.35 9.46
C PRO A 45 1.70 -15.49 9.70
N LEU A 46 2.12 -16.60 10.28
CA LEU A 46 3.55 -16.92 10.42
C LEU A 46 4.07 -17.55 9.13
N TYR A 47 4.44 -16.70 8.17
CA TYR A 47 5.02 -17.19 6.92
C TYR A 47 6.44 -17.74 7.10
N LYS A 48 6.84 -18.66 6.20
CA LYS A 48 8.18 -19.24 6.16
C LYS A 48 9.30 -18.20 6.27
N LYS A 49 9.19 -17.10 5.51
CA LYS A 49 10.19 -16.02 5.51
C LYS A 49 10.31 -15.34 6.88
N ILE A 50 9.23 -15.20 7.63
CA ILE A 50 9.23 -14.65 8.98
C ILE A 50 9.87 -15.65 9.97
N ALA A 51 9.46 -16.91 9.93
CA ALA A 51 9.93 -17.95 10.83
C ALA A 51 11.45 -18.17 10.73
N ILE A 52 12.02 -18.13 9.52
CA ILE A 52 13.45 -18.33 9.29
C ILE A 52 14.29 -17.22 9.91
N HIS A 53 13.84 -15.96 9.81
CA HIS A 53 14.64 -14.81 10.23
C HIS A 53 14.52 -14.47 11.71
N ASN A 54 13.42 -14.85 12.38
CA ASN A 54 13.08 -14.35 13.72
C ASN A 54 12.79 -15.44 14.75
N HIS A 55 13.12 -16.70 14.50
CA HIS A 55 12.69 -17.84 15.35
C HIS A 55 13.13 -17.76 16.82
N SER A 56 14.24 -17.07 17.12
CA SER A 56 14.73 -16.90 18.49
C SER A 56 14.03 -15.80 19.28
N ASP A 57 13.31 -14.92 18.61
CA ASP A 57 12.76 -13.70 19.20
C ASP A 57 11.25 -13.80 19.47
N PHE A 58 10.67 -14.97 19.21
CA PHE A 58 9.24 -15.21 19.41
C PHE A 58 8.96 -15.91 20.75
N ASP A 59 8.04 -15.34 21.52
CA ASP A 59 7.44 -16.01 22.66
C ASP A 59 6.27 -16.89 22.19
N PHE A 60 6.26 -18.16 22.56
CA PHE A 60 5.08 -19.01 22.40
C PHE A 60 3.96 -18.52 23.33
N VAL A 61 2.74 -18.35 22.78
CA VAL A 61 1.60 -17.81 23.52
C VAL A 61 0.57 -18.88 23.85
N SER A 62 0.10 -19.62 22.84
CA SER A 62 -0.99 -20.59 23.00
C SER A 62 -1.06 -21.55 21.81
N SER A 63 -1.73 -22.67 22.04
CA SER A 63 -2.13 -23.62 21.00
C SER A 63 -3.60 -23.96 21.19
N PHE A 64 -4.36 -23.99 20.13
CA PHE A 64 -5.80 -24.29 20.15
C PHE A 64 -6.30 -24.91 18.85
N ASP A 65 -7.42 -25.57 18.94
CA ASP A 65 -8.09 -26.21 17.81
C ASP A 65 -8.92 -25.20 17.03
N VAL A 66 -8.83 -25.25 15.70
CA VAL A 66 -9.60 -24.42 14.76
C VAL A 66 -10.52 -25.33 13.96
N ARG A 67 -11.84 -25.15 14.10
CA ARG A 67 -12.86 -25.96 13.41
C ARG A 67 -13.90 -25.06 12.79
N ALA A 68 -14.02 -25.14 11.46
CA ALA A 68 -15.07 -24.47 10.69
C ALA A 68 -15.19 -25.12 9.31
N GLY A 69 -16.37 -25.55 8.93
CA GLY A 69 -16.59 -26.24 7.66
C GLY A 69 -15.67 -27.46 7.53
N ASP A 70 -14.83 -27.46 6.49
CA ASP A 70 -13.85 -28.53 6.25
C ASP A 70 -12.51 -28.29 6.97
N ILE A 71 -12.38 -27.15 7.67
CA ILE A 71 -11.20 -26.84 8.46
C ILE A 71 -11.25 -27.60 9.78
N GLN A 72 -10.24 -28.46 10.02
CA GLN A 72 -10.00 -29.09 11.30
C GLN A 72 -8.49 -29.18 11.51
N SER A 73 -7.93 -28.23 12.25
CA SER A 73 -6.48 -28.13 12.45
C SER A 73 -6.12 -27.39 13.73
N MET A 74 -4.87 -27.60 14.21
CA MET A 74 -4.31 -26.87 15.34
C MET A 74 -3.68 -25.55 14.86
N ALA A 75 -3.82 -24.52 15.66
CA ALA A 75 -3.07 -23.28 15.52
C ALA A 75 -2.06 -23.16 16.67
N ASN A 76 -0.82 -22.85 16.36
CA ASN A 76 0.15 -22.36 17.34
C ASN A 76 0.29 -20.86 17.15
N VAL A 77 0.39 -20.13 18.26
CA VAL A 77 0.51 -18.68 18.21
C VAL A 77 1.76 -18.23 18.94
N TYR A 78 2.50 -17.38 18.29
CA TYR A 78 3.71 -16.74 18.80
C TYR A 78 3.51 -15.24 18.93
N ARG A 79 4.35 -14.58 19.71
CA ARG A 79 4.27 -13.14 19.97
C ARG A 79 5.65 -12.52 19.88
N GLN A 80 5.68 -11.29 19.32
CA GLN A 80 6.82 -10.38 19.41
C GLN A 80 6.32 -8.95 19.66
N ILE A 81 7.08 -8.15 20.40
CA ILE A 81 6.76 -6.73 20.61
C ILE A 81 7.78 -5.90 19.85
N VAL A 82 7.30 -5.02 18.96
CA VAL A 82 8.13 -4.10 18.17
C VAL A 82 7.54 -2.70 18.28
N ASP A 83 8.35 -1.72 18.63
CA ASP A 83 7.94 -0.31 18.79
C ASP A 83 6.69 -0.09 19.68
N GLY A 84 6.54 -0.94 20.72
CA GLY A 84 5.39 -0.90 21.62
C GLY A 84 4.13 -1.57 21.08
N VAL A 85 4.14 -2.06 19.85
CA VAL A 85 3.03 -2.83 19.25
C VAL A 85 3.24 -4.32 19.51
N THR A 86 2.18 -5.00 19.98
CA THR A 86 2.21 -6.44 20.17
C THR A 86 1.77 -7.15 18.88
N PHE A 87 2.67 -7.89 18.26
CA PHE A 87 2.39 -8.73 17.09
C PHE A 87 2.14 -10.17 17.52
N TYR A 88 1.06 -10.77 17.06
CA TYR A 88 0.75 -12.18 17.15
C TYR A 88 0.92 -12.83 15.78
N PHE A 89 1.50 -14.02 15.75
CA PHE A 89 1.75 -14.78 14.53
C PHE A 89 1.05 -16.13 14.62
N ILE A 90 0.14 -16.39 13.70
CA ILE A 90 -0.59 -17.66 13.62
C ILE A 90 0.17 -18.62 12.71
N GLU A 91 0.69 -19.71 13.32
CA GLU A 91 1.39 -20.75 12.59
C GLU A 91 0.41 -21.81 12.08
N HIS A 92 0.60 -22.18 10.83
CA HIS A 92 0.11 -23.42 10.23
C HIS A 92 1.04 -23.78 9.09
N ARG A 93 1.84 -24.85 9.27
CA ARG A 93 2.93 -25.17 8.35
C ARG A 93 2.46 -25.37 6.92
N ASP A 94 1.44 -26.21 6.70
CA ASP A 94 0.95 -26.52 5.36
C ASP A 94 0.38 -25.29 4.65
N PHE A 95 -0.14 -24.30 5.40
CA PHE A 95 -0.73 -23.10 4.84
C PHE A 95 0.27 -21.94 4.67
N PHE A 96 1.17 -21.74 5.63
CA PHE A 96 1.99 -20.52 5.67
C PHE A 96 3.50 -20.78 5.53
N GLU A 97 3.99 -22.00 5.69
CA GLU A 97 5.40 -22.33 5.47
C GLU A 97 5.68 -22.58 3.97
N ARG A 98 5.31 -21.59 3.13
CA ARG A 98 5.44 -21.63 1.67
C ARG A 98 6.33 -20.49 1.18
N ASP A 99 6.78 -20.58 -0.08
CA ASP A 99 7.72 -19.62 -0.66
C ASP A 99 7.07 -18.27 -0.96
N GLU A 100 5.81 -18.28 -1.44
CA GLU A 100 5.04 -17.08 -1.73
C GLU A 100 3.93 -16.86 -0.69
N LEU A 101 3.52 -15.60 -0.53
CA LEU A 101 2.47 -15.24 0.41
C LEU A 101 1.08 -15.60 -0.12
N TYR A 102 0.87 -15.40 -1.42
CA TYR A 102 -0.43 -15.51 -2.12
C TYR A 102 -0.26 -16.25 -3.44
N GLY A 103 -1.41 -16.57 -4.08
CA GLY A 103 -1.46 -17.11 -5.43
C GLY A 103 -1.51 -18.63 -5.49
N TYR A 104 -1.92 -19.28 -4.39
CA TYR A 104 -2.14 -20.71 -4.34
C TYR A 104 -3.62 -21.05 -4.53
N ASP A 105 -3.90 -22.18 -5.15
CA ASP A 105 -5.27 -22.64 -5.41
C ASP A 105 -6.10 -22.81 -4.11
N ASP A 106 -5.42 -23.06 -2.99
CA ASP A 106 -6.03 -23.21 -1.67
C ASP A 106 -6.02 -21.94 -0.81
N ASP A 107 -5.76 -20.78 -1.39
CA ASP A 107 -5.77 -19.49 -0.67
C ASP A 107 -7.08 -19.26 0.09
N VAL A 108 -8.19 -19.74 -0.44
CA VAL A 108 -9.50 -19.68 0.23
C VAL A 108 -9.48 -20.41 1.58
N MET A 109 -8.88 -21.60 1.64
CA MET A 109 -8.75 -22.39 2.88
C MET A 109 -7.75 -21.77 3.82
N ARG A 110 -6.61 -21.29 3.30
CA ARG A 110 -5.54 -20.63 4.06
C ARG A 110 -6.06 -19.41 4.81
N PHE A 111 -6.75 -18.51 4.11
CA PHE A 111 -7.24 -17.28 4.71
C PHE A 111 -8.60 -17.46 5.42
N GLY A 112 -9.40 -18.47 5.07
CA GLY A 112 -10.50 -18.91 5.90
C GLY A 112 -10.01 -19.39 7.28
N TYR A 113 -9.02 -20.28 7.29
CA TYR A 113 -8.35 -20.74 8.51
C TYR A 113 -7.78 -19.58 9.34
N PHE A 114 -7.04 -18.65 8.70
CA PHE A 114 -6.43 -17.50 9.39
C PHE A 114 -7.46 -16.66 10.14
N GLN A 115 -8.62 -16.41 9.52
CA GLN A 115 -9.69 -15.63 10.11
C GLN A 115 -10.35 -16.37 11.30
N HIS A 116 -10.62 -17.67 11.16
CA HIS A 116 -11.11 -18.47 12.28
C HIS A 116 -10.09 -18.57 13.41
N ALA A 117 -8.81 -18.80 13.10
CA ALA A 117 -7.72 -18.86 14.08
C ALA A 117 -7.59 -17.51 14.82
N THR A 118 -7.82 -16.38 14.16
CA THR A 118 -7.85 -15.05 14.81
C THR A 118 -8.97 -14.97 15.84
N CYS A 119 -10.18 -15.40 15.53
CA CYS A 119 -11.28 -15.43 16.50
C CYS A 119 -10.96 -16.38 17.68
N ARG A 120 -10.40 -17.55 17.41
CA ARG A 120 -10.00 -18.52 18.45
C ARG A 120 -8.87 -17.97 19.33
N LEU A 121 -7.96 -17.17 18.76
CA LEU A 121 -6.93 -16.47 19.52
C LEU A 121 -7.54 -15.51 20.54
N LEU A 122 -8.55 -14.72 20.15
CA LEU A 122 -9.23 -13.82 21.05
C LEU A 122 -9.87 -14.55 22.24
N GLU A 123 -10.48 -15.71 21.99
CA GLU A 123 -11.03 -16.56 23.05
C GLU A 123 -9.91 -17.11 23.96
N ALA A 124 -8.82 -17.62 23.40
CA ALA A 124 -7.70 -18.20 24.14
C ALA A 124 -7.01 -17.16 25.03
N LEU A 125 -6.94 -15.91 24.58
CA LEU A 125 -6.35 -14.80 25.32
C LEU A 125 -7.35 -14.15 26.30
N ASN A 126 -8.64 -14.48 26.20
CA ASN A 126 -9.74 -13.73 26.82
C ASN A 126 -9.59 -12.21 26.57
N TYR A 127 -9.22 -11.87 25.32
CA TYR A 127 -9.00 -10.50 24.87
C TYR A 127 -9.96 -10.18 23.73
N PHE A 128 -10.83 -9.21 23.95
CA PHE A 128 -11.80 -8.72 22.96
C PHE A 128 -11.59 -7.23 22.82
N PRO A 129 -11.09 -6.76 21.66
CA PRO A 129 -10.77 -5.36 21.45
C PRO A 129 -12.05 -4.51 21.32
N ASP A 130 -11.94 -3.22 21.61
CA ASP A 130 -13.02 -2.27 21.31
C ASP A 130 -13.27 -2.18 19.80
N VAL A 131 -12.18 -2.21 19.01
CA VAL A 131 -12.21 -2.16 17.55
C VAL A 131 -11.34 -3.26 16.94
N MET A 132 -11.88 -4.00 15.97
CA MET A 132 -11.13 -4.89 15.08
C MET A 132 -11.01 -4.20 13.72
N HIS A 133 -9.79 -3.93 13.30
CA HIS A 133 -9.46 -3.29 12.03
C HIS A 133 -8.87 -4.32 11.07
N THR A 134 -9.65 -4.69 10.04
CA THR A 134 -9.30 -5.71 9.05
C THR A 134 -8.90 -5.09 7.72
N HIS A 135 -8.01 -5.75 6.98
CA HIS A 135 -7.36 -5.19 5.80
C HIS A 135 -7.40 -6.15 4.62
N ASP A 136 -7.97 -5.71 3.51
CA ASP A 136 -8.12 -6.43 2.26
C ASP A 136 -8.88 -7.78 2.38
N TRP A 137 -9.04 -8.49 1.28
CA TRP A 137 -9.86 -9.70 1.21
C TRP A 137 -9.42 -10.83 2.14
N HIS A 138 -8.13 -10.89 2.49
CA HIS A 138 -7.56 -11.93 3.34
C HIS A 138 -8.17 -11.97 4.75
N THR A 139 -8.73 -10.84 5.19
CA THR A 139 -9.29 -10.67 6.53
C THR A 139 -10.74 -10.16 6.51
N ALA A 140 -11.29 -9.97 5.31
CA ALA A 140 -12.57 -9.31 5.11
C ALA A 140 -13.79 -10.08 5.65
N ALA A 141 -13.71 -11.40 5.80
CA ALA A 141 -14.82 -12.16 6.38
C ALA A 141 -14.89 -12.07 7.92
N LEU A 142 -13.89 -11.53 8.63
CA LEU A 142 -13.89 -11.42 10.09
C LEU A 142 -15.09 -10.65 10.65
N PRO A 143 -15.50 -9.48 10.13
CA PRO A 143 -16.69 -8.79 10.60
C PRO A 143 -17.96 -9.65 10.47
N PHE A 144 -18.08 -10.38 9.36
CA PHE A 144 -19.18 -11.32 9.14
C PHE A 144 -19.13 -12.50 10.13
N LEU A 145 -17.97 -13.13 10.32
CA LEU A 145 -17.80 -14.27 11.22
C LEU A 145 -18.10 -13.89 12.70
N CYS A 146 -17.63 -12.74 13.15
CA CYS A 146 -17.90 -12.25 14.51
C CYS A 146 -19.39 -12.06 14.77
N ARG A 147 -20.15 -11.61 13.76
CA ARG A 147 -21.60 -11.34 13.86
C ARG A 147 -22.49 -12.55 13.54
N THR A 148 -21.92 -13.64 13.03
CA THR A 148 -22.66 -14.85 12.65
C THR A 148 -22.11 -16.09 13.37
N PHE A 149 -20.99 -16.66 12.90
CA PHE A 149 -20.42 -17.91 13.39
C PHE A 149 -20.03 -17.84 14.89
N TYR A 150 -19.43 -16.73 15.33
CA TYR A 150 -18.98 -16.50 16.72
C TYR A 150 -19.98 -15.69 17.56
N SER A 151 -21.15 -15.39 17.04
CA SER A 151 -22.18 -14.59 17.72
C SER A 151 -22.78 -15.23 18.97
N TYR A 152 -22.45 -16.50 19.27
CA TYR A 152 -22.81 -17.18 20.50
C TYR A 152 -22.17 -16.54 21.75
N ARG A 153 -21.10 -15.76 21.59
CA ARG A 153 -20.47 -14.97 22.66
C ARG A 153 -20.80 -13.48 22.46
N GLU A 154 -21.25 -12.84 23.55
CA GLU A 154 -21.59 -11.42 23.54
C GLU A 154 -20.39 -10.54 23.24
N GLU A 155 -19.20 -10.95 23.69
CA GLU A 155 -17.95 -10.23 23.47
C GLU A 155 -17.66 -10.03 21.98
N PHE A 156 -17.89 -11.03 21.13
CA PHE A 156 -17.73 -10.87 19.67
C PHE A 156 -18.74 -9.91 19.06
N ARG A 157 -19.97 -9.91 19.56
CA ARG A 157 -21.02 -9.00 19.07
C ARG A 157 -20.76 -7.55 19.44
N SER A 158 -20.03 -7.30 20.53
CA SER A 158 -19.69 -5.95 20.99
C SER A 158 -18.53 -5.32 20.25
N ILE A 159 -17.64 -6.12 19.61
CA ILE A 159 -16.52 -5.62 18.82
C ILE A 159 -17.04 -4.74 17.68
N LYS A 160 -16.49 -3.55 17.55
CA LYS A 160 -16.70 -2.69 16.38
C LYS A 160 -15.70 -3.02 15.28
N HIS A 161 -16.15 -2.96 14.03
CA HIS A 161 -15.36 -3.39 12.89
C HIS A 161 -15.08 -2.23 11.93
N VAL A 162 -13.81 -2.00 11.65
CA VAL A 162 -13.34 -1.17 10.53
C VAL A 162 -12.74 -2.10 9.49
N PHE A 163 -13.10 -1.93 8.24
CA PHE A 163 -12.55 -2.67 7.11
C PHE A 163 -11.89 -1.73 6.12
N THR A 164 -10.58 -1.90 5.88
CA THR A 164 -9.83 -1.09 4.91
C THR A 164 -9.62 -1.84 3.59
N ILE A 165 -10.02 -1.20 2.49
CA ILE A 165 -9.73 -1.61 1.13
C ILE A 165 -8.47 -0.89 0.65
N HIS A 166 -7.35 -1.63 0.53
CA HIS A 166 -6.11 -1.07 -0.03
C HIS A 166 -6.12 -1.14 -1.56
N ASN A 167 -6.67 -2.21 -2.14
CA ASN A 167 -6.83 -2.35 -3.58
C ASN A 167 -8.06 -3.20 -3.91
N LEU A 168 -9.09 -2.58 -4.45
CA LEU A 168 -10.36 -3.22 -4.79
C LEU A 168 -10.24 -4.25 -5.93
N ALA A 169 -9.17 -4.22 -6.72
CA ALA A 169 -8.95 -5.20 -7.78
C ALA A 169 -8.75 -6.65 -7.26
N PHE A 170 -8.38 -6.79 -5.98
CA PHE A 170 -8.19 -8.09 -5.32
C PHE A 170 -9.29 -8.33 -4.30
N GLN A 171 -10.27 -9.17 -4.64
CA GLN A 171 -11.54 -9.29 -3.90
C GLN A 171 -11.73 -10.62 -3.15
N GLY A 172 -10.79 -11.56 -3.30
CA GLY A 172 -10.99 -12.90 -2.72
C GLY A 172 -12.25 -13.55 -3.27
N ILE A 173 -12.28 -13.74 -4.59
CA ILE A 173 -13.39 -14.37 -5.31
C ILE A 173 -13.14 -15.86 -5.38
N PHE A 174 -14.07 -16.64 -4.85
CA PHE A 174 -13.95 -18.08 -4.75
C PHE A 174 -15.26 -18.75 -5.13
N HIS A 175 -15.20 -20.04 -5.48
CA HIS A 175 -16.39 -20.84 -5.72
C HIS A 175 -17.31 -20.86 -4.47
N LYS A 176 -18.62 -20.84 -4.66
CA LYS A 176 -19.63 -20.76 -3.58
C LYS A 176 -19.49 -21.82 -2.49
N GLN A 177 -18.89 -22.98 -2.79
CA GLN A 177 -18.60 -24.02 -1.78
C GLN A 177 -17.68 -23.52 -0.66
N ALA A 178 -16.87 -22.50 -0.91
CA ALA A 178 -16.02 -21.89 0.09
C ALA A 178 -16.79 -21.29 1.27
N LEU A 179 -18.06 -20.94 1.09
CA LEU A 179 -18.91 -20.47 2.17
C LEU A 179 -19.02 -21.52 3.29
N TRP A 180 -19.17 -22.79 2.93
CA TRP A 180 -19.11 -23.89 3.89
C TRP A 180 -17.68 -24.32 4.18
N SER A 181 -16.90 -24.69 3.16
CA SER A 181 -15.60 -25.35 3.36
C SER A 181 -14.59 -24.50 4.13
N ALA A 182 -14.54 -23.18 3.85
CA ALA A 182 -13.58 -22.26 4.45
C ALA A 182 -14.14 -21.41 5.59
N LEU A 183 -15.45 -21.08 5.55
CA LEU A 183 -16.07 -20.21 6.56
C LEU A 183 -17.04 -20.95 7.49
N GLY A 184 -17.38 -22.22 7.23
CA GLY A 184 -18.31 -23.01 8.03
C GLY A 184 -19.73 -22.45 8.07
N MET A 185 -20.12 -21.69 7.05
CA MET A 185 -21.38 -20.97 6.99
C MET A 185 -22.41 -21.66 6.11
N ASP A 186 -23.68 -21.46 6.46
CA ASP A 186 -24.81 -22.02 5.72
C ASP A 186 -24.95 -21.42 4.31
N TYR A 187 -25.41 -22.25 3.38
CA TYR A 187 -25.55 -21.85 1.97
C TYR A 187 -26.64 -20.78 1.75
N SER A 188 -27.52 -20.55 2.73
CA SER A 188 -28.52 -19.47 2.69
C SER A 188 -27.88 -18.09 2.43
N TYR A 189 -26.72 -17.82 2.98
CA TYR A 189 -25.99 -16.55 2.75
C TYR A 189 -25.58 -16.34 1.28
N TYR A 190 -25.44 -17.41 0.51
CA TYR A 190 -25.28 -17.32 -0.95
C TYR A 190 -26.61 -17.06 -1.64
N LEU A 191 -27.66 -17.80 -1.26
CA LEU A 191 -29.00 -17.68 -1.87
C LEU A 191 -29.63 -16.30 -1.65
N ASP A 192 -29.44 -15.74 -0.45
CA ASP A 192 -29.89 -14.39 -0.08
C ASP A 192 -29.06 -13.26 -0.73
N GLY A 193 -28.02 -13.62 -1.46
CA GLY A 193 -27.16 -12.67 -2.16
C GLY A 193 -26.12 -11.97 -1.31
N ILE A 194 -26.05 -12.26 -0.01
CA ILE A 194 -25.11 -11.61 0.93
C ILE A 194 -23.65 -11.91 0.53
N ALA A 195 -23.31 -13.19 0.39
CA ALA A 195 -21.95 -13.59 0.01
C ALA A 195 -21.77 -13.67 -1.52
N ARG A 196 -22.85 -13.83 -2.30
CA ARG A 196 -22.79 -14.01 -3.75
C ARG A 196 -22.21 -12.80 -4.46
N PHE A 197 -21.17 -13.00 -5.24
CA PHE A 197 -20.58 -11.98 -6.10
C PHE A 197 -21.16 -12.05 -7.52
N HIS A 198 -21.04 -13.21 -8.16
CA HIS A 198 -21.71 -13.57 -9.41
C HIS A 198 -22.06 -15.06 -9.36
N ASP A 199 -22.59 -15.63 -10.45
CA ASP A 199 -23.00 -17.02 -10.49
C ASP A 199 -21.85 -17.95 -10.09
N GLU A 200 -22.17 -18.92 -9.20
CA GLU A 200 -21.24 -19.89 -8.62
C GLU A 200 -20.12 -19.31 -7.73
N CYS A 201 -20.01 -17.97 -7.55
CA CYS A 201 -18.93 -17.34 -6.82
C CYS A 201 -19.39 -16.49 -5.64
N ILE A 202 -18.54 -16.46 -4.61
CA ILE A 202 -18.62 -15.53 -3.46
C ILE A 202 -17.41 -14.61 -3.46
N SER A 203 -17.50 -13.48 -2.74
CA SER A 203 -16.39 -12.58 -2.48
C SER A 203 -16.22 -12.37 -0.99
N PHE A 204 -15.00 -12.59 -0.47
CA PHE A 204 -14.69 -12.28 0.92
C PHE A 204 -14.71 -10.76 1.17
N MET A 205 -14.22 -9.96 0.22
CA MET A 205 -14.26 -8.50 0.32
C MET A 205 -15.69 -7.97 0.47
N LYS A 206 -16.65 -8.55 -0.25
CA LYS A 206 -18.06 -8.21 -0.13
C LYS A 206 -18.57 -8.38 1.30
N LEU A 207 -18.19 -9.47 1.98
CA LEU A 207 -18.57 -9.71 3.37
C LEU A 207 -18.00 -8.61 4.30
N GLY A 208 -16.75 -8.20 4.11
CA GLY A 208 -16.15 -7.10 4.85
C GLY A 208 -16.89 -5.78 4.65
N ILE A 209 -17.19 -5.43 3.40
CA ILE A 209 -17.93 -4.21 3.05
C ILE A 209 -19.32 -4.20 3.72
N LEU A 210 -20.05 -5.32 3.70
CA LEU A 210 -21.41 -5.38 4.22
C LEU A 210 -21.48 -5.43 5.74
N TYR A 211 -20.50 -6.04 6.42
CA TYR A 211 -20.58 -6.33 7.85
C TYR A 211 -19.71 -5.44 8.74
N ALA A 212 -18.78 -4.65 8.20
CA ALA A 212 -18.04 -3.66 8.98
C ALA A 212 -18.93 -2.48 9.42
N ASP A 213 -18.62 -1.86 10.55
CA ASP A 213 -19.29 -0.62 11.00
C ASP A 213 -18.87 0.55 10.12
N LYS A 214 -17.60 0.62 9.75
CA LYS A 214 -17.06 1.56 8.76
C LYS A 214 -16.19 0.84 7.74
N VAL A 215 -16.27 1.31 6.52
CA VAL A 215 -15.38 0.90 5.41
C VAL A 215 -14.44 2.04 5.13
N THR A 216 -13.14 1.78 5.10
CA THR A 216 -12.17 2.80 4.72
C THR A 216 -11.42 2.40 3.46
N THR A 217 -10.89 3.39 2.77
CA THR A 217 -9.91 3.19 1.70
C THR A 217 -8.83 4.25 1.80
N VAL A 218 -7.81 4.15 0.98
CA VAL A 218 -6.52 4.80 1.19
C VAL A 218 -6.38 6.16 0.50
N SER A 219 -7.48 6.75 0.02
CA SER A 219 -7.54 8.16 -0.39
C SER A 219 -8.99 8.63 -0.59
N GLU A 220 -9.22 9.93 -0.48
CA GLU A 220 -10.56 10.50 -0.64
C GLU A 220 -11.04 10.40 -2.10
N THR A 221 -10.16 10.61 -3.06
CA THR A 221 -10.48 10.45 -4.48
C THR A 221 -10.75 8.98 -4.82
N TYR A 222 -9.96 8.05 -4.32
CA TYR A 222 -10.21 6.63 -4.56
C TYR A 222 -11.53 6.17 -3.94
N ALA A 223 -11.92 6.69 -2.78
CA ALA A 223 -13.24 6.42 -2.19
C ALA A 223 -14.40 6.84 -3.12
N ARG A 224 -14.24 7.89 -3.92
CA ARG A 224 -15.20 8.30 -4.95
C ARG A 224 -15.09 7.45 -6.22
N GLU A 225 -13.89 7.15 -6.67
CA GLU A 225 -13.63 6.36 -7.87
C GLU A 225 -14.25 4.97 -7.79
N ILE A 226 -14.07 4.26 -6.67
CA ILE A 226 -14.58 2.88 -6.49
C ILE A 226 -16.12 2.76 -6.44
N LEU A 227 -16.84 3.89 -6.36
CA LEU A 227 -18.30 3.94 -6.51
C LEU A 227 -18.74 3.99 -7.98
N THR A 228 -17.81 4.13 -8.93
CA THR A 228 -18.09 4.22 -10.38
C THR A 228 -17.93 2.86 -11.06
N GLU A 229 -18.55 2.69 -12.23
CA GLU A 229 -18.37 1.47 -13.04
C GLU A 229 -16.91 1.30 -13.50
N GLU A 230 -16.20 2.40 -13.71
CA GLU A 230 -14.84 2.39 -14.25
C GLU A 230 -13.81 1.82 -13.26
N PHE A 231 -13.98 2.08 -11.95
CA PHE A 231 -13.02 1.68 -10.92
C PHE A 231 -13.62 0.74 -9.86
N GLY A 232 -14.91 0.45 -9.95
CA GLY A 232 -15.64 -0.30 -8.92
C GLY A 232 -15.45 -1.81 -8.98
N GLU A 233 -14.75 -2.34 -10.00
CA GLU A 233 -14.42 -3.78 -10.13
C GLU A 233 -15.63 -4.70 -9.88
N ASN A 234 -16.80 -4.31 -10.37
CA ASN A 234 -18.12 -4.92 -10.14
C ASN A 234 -18.61 -4.91 -8.67
N MET A 235 -17.93 -4.15 -7.78
CA MET A 235 -18.35 -3.92 -6.39
C MET A 235 -19.06 -2.58 -6.17
N GLN A 236 -19.11 -1.69 -7.18
CA GLN A 236 -19.67 -0.35 -7.04
C GLN A 236 -21.09 -0.35 -6.46
N HIS A 237 -21.92 -1.31 -6.82
CA HIS A 237 -23.29 -1.42 -6.28
C HIS A 237 -23.31 -1.75 -4.78
N VAL A 238 -22.39 -2.61 -4.33
CA VAL A 238 -22.26 -2.97 -2.92
C VAL A 238 -21.71 -1.79 -2.11
N LEU A 239 -20.71 -1.10 -2.66
CA LEU A 239 -20.10 0.09 -2.05
C LEU A 239 -21.11 1.26 -1.97
N GLU A 240 -21.96 1.44 -3.00
CA GLU A 240 -23.01 2.47 -2.98
C GLU A 240 -24.00 2.29 -1.83
N LEU A 241 -24.31 1.04 -1.44
CA LEU A 241 -25.12 0.74 -0.25
C LEU A 241 -24.48 1.22 1.05
N ARG A 242 -23.16 1.35 1.06
CA ARG A 242 -22.34 1.71 2.22
C ARG A 242 -21.62 3.05 2.05
N LYS A 243 -22.02 3.87 1.10
CA LYS A 243 -21.35 5.14 0.78
C LYS A 243 -21.25 6.13 1.95
N HIS A 244 -22.20 6.10 2.87
CA HIS A 244 -22.21 6.95 4.07
C HIS A 244 -21.24 6.47 5.15
N ASP A 245 -20.82 5.21 5.07
CA ASP A 245 -19.83 4.59 5.96
C ASP A 245 -18.47 4.44 5.30
N LEU A 246 -18.34 4.83 4.01
CA LEU A 246 -17.10 4.76 3.25
C LEU A 246 -16.30 6.04 3.44
N VAL A 247 -15.07 5.91 3.95
CA VAL A 247 -14.17 7.04 4.25
C VAL A 247 -12.81 6.83 3.58
N GLY A 248 -12.35 7.83 2.84
CA GLY A 248 -10.98 7.86 2.30
C GLY A 248 -10.00 8.49 3.31
N ILE A 249 -8.94 7.78 3.66
CA ILE A 249 -7.87 8.28 4.53
C ILE A 249 -6.52 8.04 3.84
N VAL A 250 -5.85 9.11 3.43
CA VAL A 250 -4.54 9.01 2.77
C VAL A 250 -3.50 8.43 3.74
N ASN A 251 -2.67 7.52 3.24
CA ASN A 251 -1.57 6.95 4.01
C ASN A 251 -0.46 7.99 4.24
N GLY A 252 0.25 7.83 5.35
CA GLY A 252 1.51 8.54 5.58
C GLY A 252 2.73 7.76 5.10
N ILE A 253 3.90 8.33 5.33
CA ILE A 253 5.19 7.63 5.20
C ILE A 253 5.91 7.62 6.55
N ASP A 254 6.74 6.60 6.76
CA ASP A 254 7.55 6.48 7.97
C ASP A 254 8.84 7.33 7.82
N TYR A 255 8.91 8.44 8.52
CA TYR A 255 10.09 9.32 8.50
C TYR A 255 11.31 8.71 9.20
N ASP A 256 11.16 7.67 10.01
CA ASP A 256 12.32 6.94 10.54
C ASP A 256 13.07 6.19 9.43
N SER A 257 12.35 5.80 8.36
CA SER A 257 12.90 5.09 7.19
C SER A 257 13.15 6.02 6.00
N TRP A 258 12.30 7.04 5.82
CA TRP A 258 12.28 7.89 4.63
C TRP A 258 12.48 9.37 5.01
N ASP A 259 13.74 9.76 5.28
CA ASP A 259 14.10 11.16 5.53
C ASP A 259 15.50 11.46 4.97
N SER A 260 15.59 12.36 3.99
CA SER A 260 16.84 12.76 3.36
C SER A 260 17.90 13.30 4.32
N GLN A 261 17.49 13.73 5.52
CA GLN A 261 18.42 14.25 6.54
C GLN A 261 19.17 13.15 7.28
N THR A 262 18.56 11.96 7.44
CA THR A 262 19.08 10.87 8.28
C THR A 262 19.30 9.56 7.53
N ASP A 263 18.89 9.50 6.27
CA ASP A 263 18.97 8.31 5.44
C ASP A 263 20.42 7.85 5.22
N HIS A 264 20.73 6.69 5.73
CA HIS A 264 22.09 6.10 5.68
C HIS A 264 22.47 5.50 4.32
N TYR A 265 21.52 5.37 3.38
CA TYR A 265 21.79 4.91 2.01
C TYR A 265 22.25 6.01 1.07
N LEU A 266 22.19 7.28 1.50
CA LEU A 266 22.60 8.43 0.72
C LEU A 266 24.10 8.68 0.83
N VAL A 267 24.68 9.11 -0.28
CA VAL A 267 26.09 9.58 -0.29
C VAL A 267 26.23 10.89 0.50
N LYS A 268 25.21 11.74 0.40
CA LYS A 268 25.14 13.01 1.12
C LYS A 268 23.73 13.26 1.62
N ASN A 269 23.57 13.39 2.93
CA ASN A 269 22.32 13.81 3.54
C ASN A 269 22.07 15.30 3.30
N TYR A 270 20.78 15.66 3.18
CA TYR A 270 20.38 17.04 2.92
C TYR A 270 18.96 17.33 3.47
N SER A 271 18.70 18.62 3.62
CA SER A 271 17.38 19.17 3.97
C SER A 271 17.06 20.33 3.02
N LEU A 272 15.94 20.98 3.22
CA LEU A 272 15.59 22.18 2.46
C LEU A 272 16.62 23.31 2.66
N GLU A 273 17.23 23.41 3.86
CA GLU A 273 18.20 24.46 4.18
C GLU A 273 19.52 24.31 3.39
N ASN A 274 19.88 23.07 3.04
CA ASN A 274 21.09 22.75 2.28
C ASN A 274 20.79 21.90 1.04
N ILE A 275 19.68 22.17 0.37
CA ILE A 275 19.17 21.39 -0.80
C ILE A 275 20.19 21.25 -1.94
N ALA A 276 21.16 22.14 -2.04
CA ALA A 276 22.25 22.05 -3.00
C ALA A 276 23.06 20.75 -2.86
N GLU A 277 23.15 20.17 -1.66
CA GLU A 277 23.83 18.90 -1.40
C GLU A 277 23.14 17.69 -2.09
N LYS A 278 21.86 17.81 -2.47
CA LYS A 278 21.14 16.81 -3.27
C LYS A 278 21.88 16.44 -4.55
N LYS A 279 22.60 17.40 -5.17
CA LYS A 279 23.39 17.20 -6.38
C LYS A 279 24.49 16.12 -6.23
N ALA A 280 25.06 15.97 -5.03
CA ALA A 280 26.04 14.92 -4.78
C ALA A 280 25.46 13.51 -4.97
N ASN A 281 24.20 13.29 -4.56
CA ASN A 281 23.49 12.03 -4.77
C ASN A 281 23.20 11.77 -6.26
N LYS A 282 22.86 12.83 -7.01
CA LYS A 282 22.66 12.74 -8.46
C LYS A 282 23.92 12.29 -9.19
N LEU A 283 25.05 12.97 -8.94
CA LEU A 283 26.34 12.61 -9.56
C LEU A 283 26.79 11.19 -9.17
N ALA A 284 26.56 10.77 -7.92
CA ALA A 284 26.87 9.43 -7.47
C ALA A 284 26.02 8.37 -8.18
N LEU A 285 24.70 8.61 -8.34
CA LEU A 285 23.82 7.68 -9.05
C LEU A 285 24.17 7.58 -10.54
N GLN A 286 24.48 8.70 -11.19
CA GLN A 286 24.97 8.73 -12.57
C GLN A 286 26.24 7.88 -12.73
N ALA A 287 27.20 8.05 -11.84
CA ALA A 287 28.44 7.26 -11.83
C ALA A 287 28.17 5.77 -11.62
N GLN A 288 27.27 5.40 -10.71
CA GLN A 288 26.89 4.02 -10.42
C GLN A 288 26.35 3.29 -11.64
N PHE A 289 25.62 4.00 -12.51
CA PHE A 289 25.03 3.47 -13.74
C PHE A 289 25.85 3.75 -15.00
N ALA A 290 27.08 4.27 -14.87
CA ALA A 290 27.95 4.68 -15.97
C ALA A 290 27.28 5.68 -16.94
N LEU A 291 26.36 6.51 -16.43
CA LEU A 291 25.81 7.64 -17.15
C LEU A 291 26.79 8.81 -17.12
N PRO A 292 26.82 9.70 -18.12
CA PRO A 292 27.57 10.94 -18.06
C PRO A 292 27.18 11.73 -16.80
N GLN A 293 28.19 12.11 -16.01
CA GLN A 293 27.96 12.91 -14.81
C GLN A 293 27.73 14.37 -15.18
N ASP A 294 26.51 14.83 -15.04
CA ASP A 294 26.07 16.20 -15.32
C ASP A 294 25.03 16.62 -14.27
N GLU A 295 25.37 17.58 -13.42
CA GLU A 295 24.45 18.10 -12.40
C GLU A 295 23.28 18.86 -12.99
N ASN A 296 23.39 19.34 -14.23
CA ASN A 296 22.39 20.19 -14.88
C ASN A 296 21.42 19.40 -15.77
N VAL A 297 21.69 18.13 -16.10
CA VAL A 297 20.72 17.30 -16.82
C VAL A 297 19.58 16.92 -15.89
N ILE A 298 18.32 17.02 -16.34
CA ILE A 298 17.18 16.52 -15.57
C ILE A 298 17.26 15.00 -15.46
N LEU A 299 17.22 14.47 -14.24
CA LEU A 299 17.21 13.05 -13.95
C LEU A 299 15.82 12.60 -13.56
N VAL A 300 15.24 11.69 -14.36
CA VAL A 300 13.92 11.09 -14.12
C VAL A 300 14.09 9.73 -13.44
N GLY A 301 13.52 9.61 -12.24
CA GLY A 301 13.52 8.39 -11.45
C GLY A 301 12.22 7.62 -11.55
N ILE A 302 12.32 6.29 -11.53
CA ILE A 302 11.18 5.37 -11.42
C ILE A 302 11.56 4.25 -10.47
N VAL A 303 10.71 4.00 -9.47
CA VAL A 303 10.80 2.86 -8.55
C VAL A 303 9.42 2.22 -8.48
N SER A 304 9.22 1.07 -9.14
CA SER A 304 7.88 0.49 -9.25
C SER A 304 7.90 -0.97 -9.70
N ARG A 305 6.79 -1.68 -9.43
CA ARG A 305 6.44 -2.88 -10.16
C ARG A 305 6.10 -2.48 -11.61
N LEU A 306 6.61 -3.20 -12.58
CA LEU A 306 6.40 -2.93 -14.01
C LEU A 306 5.16 -3.68 -14.50
N THR A 307 3.98 -3.19 -14.14
CA THR A 307 2.69 -3.79 -14.47
C THR A 307 1.81 -2.84 -15.28
N TRP A 308 0.78 -3.39 -15.92
CA TRP A 308 -0.25 -2.60 -16.60
C TRP A 308 -0.84 -1.52 -15.69
N GLN A 309 -1.14 -1.88 -14.42
CA GLN A 309 -1.66 -0.94 -13.43
C GLN A 309 -0.79 0.32 -13.29
N LYS A 310 0.53 0.17 -13.36
CA LYS A 310 1.48 1.28 -13.19
C LYS A 310 1.69 2.11 -14.46
N GLY A 311 1.02 1.76 -15.57
CA GLY A 311 0.93 2.57 -16.77
C GLY A 311 2.18 2.68 -17.62
N PHE A 312 3.18 1.79 -17.41
CA PHE A 312 4.45 1.89 -18.12
C PHE A 312 4.35 1.61 -19.62
N TYR A 313 3.25 1.04 -20.12
CA TYR A 313 2.98 0.98 -21.56
C TYR A 313 2.89 2.37 -22.17
N LEU A 314 2.30 3.35 -21.46
CA LEU A 314 2.29 4.75 -21.94
C LEU A 314 3.71 5.30 -22.08
N LEU A 315 4.59 4.97 -21.13
CA LEU A 315 5.99 5.40 -21.20
C LEU A 315 6.72 4.73 -22.36
N THR A 316 6.59 3.41 -22.54
CA THR A 316 7.29 2.68 -23.62
C THR A 316 6.90 3.20 -25.01
N GLU A 317 5.66 3.65 -25.18
CA GLU A 317 5.16 4.22 -26.45
C GLU A 317 5.86 5.52 -26.84
N VAL A 318 6.21 6.38 -25.87
CA VAL A 318 6.78 7.70 -26.14
C VAL A 318 8.25 7.86 -25.74
N LEU A 319 8.84 6.86 -25.10
CA LEU A 319 10.17 6.96 -24.50
C LEU A 319 11.26 7.34 -25.53
N GLY A 320 11.16 6.83 -26.77
CA GLY A 320 12.08 7.21 -27.85
C GLY A 320 12.02 8.71 -28.17
N HIS A 321 10.86 9.35 -28.02
CA HIS A 321 10.73 10.79 -28.18
C HIS A 321 11.30 11.53 -26.94
N LEU A 322 10.95 11.09 -25.74
CA LEU A 322 11.40 11.72 -24.50
C LEU A 322 12.93 11.75 -24.40
N LEU A 323 13.60 10.73 -24.87
CA LEU A 323 15.07 10.60 -24.87
C LEU A 323 15.78 11.51 -25.89
N GLN A 324 15.06 12.20 -26.78
CA GLN A 324 15.69 13.21 -27.66
C GLN A 324 16.08 14.47 -26.88
N ALA A 325 15.42 14.78 -25.77
CA ALA A 325 15.74 15.92 -24.93
C ALA A 325 17.05 15.71 -24.15
N HIS A 326 17.51 16.76 -23.46
CA HIS A 326 18.62 16.67 -22.49
C HIS A 326 18.07 16.09 -21.19
N VAL A 327 18.10 14.77 -21.06
CA VAL A 327 17.47 14.01 -19.96
C VAL A 327 18.20 12.70 -19.73
N GLN A 328 18.15 12.24 -18.49
CA GLN A 328 18.55 10.90 -18.11
C GLN A 328 17.42 10.20 -17.33
N PHE A 329 17.31 8.89 -17.48
CA PHE A 329 16.37 8.03 -16.76
C PHE A 329 17.13 6.99 -15.95
N VAL A 330 16.70 6.78 -14.70
CA VAL A 330 17.12 5.64 -13.87
C VAL A 330 15.88 4.93 -13.36
N ILE A 331 15.74 3.66 -13.74
CA ILE A 331 14.56 2.84 -13.45
C ILE A 331 14.96 1.64 -12.60
N LEU A 332 14.27 1.45 -11.50
CA LEU A 332 14.32 0.28 -10.63
C LEU A 332 12.96 -0.40 -10.64
N GLY A 333 12.91 -1.68 -11.04
CA GLY A 333 11.67 -2.44 -11.00
C GLY A 333 11.74 -3.76 -11.75
N ASN A 334 10.68 -4.55 -11.59
CA ASN A 334 10.45 -5.79 -12.33
C ASN A 334 8.95 -6.03 -12.51
N GLY A 335 8.58 -6.86 -13.46
CA GLY A 335 7.17 -7.16 -13.70
C GLY A 335 6.91 -7.83 -15.04
N GLU A 336 6.07 -7.20 -15.87
CA GLU A 336 5.66 -7.75 -17.16
C GLU A 336 6.82 -7.78 -18.15
N THR A 337 7.01 -8.93 -18.78
CA THR A 337 8.15 -9.22 -19.66
C THR A 337 8.27 -8.22 -20.81
N ASP A 338 7.15 -7.78 -21.38
CA ASP A 338 7.16 -6.86 -22.52
C ASP A 338 7.69 -5.47 -22.12
N ILE A 339 7.33 -4.99 -20.92
CA ILE A 339 7.84 -3.73 -20.38
C ILE A 339 9.33 -3.85 -20.07
N GLU A 340 9.74 -4.95 -19.42
CA GLU A 340 11.17 -5.21 -19.12
C GLU A 340 12.02 -5.28 -20.39
N ASN A 341 11.52 -5.96 -21.44
CA ASN A 341 12.21 -6.06 -22.74
C ASN A 341 12.32 -4.69 -23.42
N ALA A 342 11.27 -3.88 -23.37
CA ALA A 342 11.29 -2.51 -23.90
C ALA A 342 12.36 -1.67 -23.16
N PHE A 343 12.42 -1.73 -21.85
CA PHE A 343 13.42 -0.96 -21.08
C PHE A 343 14.85 -1.48 -21.33
N ASN A 344 15.07 -2.78 -21.49
CA ASN A 344 16.36 -3.31 -21.89
C ASN A 344 16.78 -2.86 -23.30
N HIS A 345 15.83 -2.76 -24.22
CA HIS A 345 16.08 -2.20 -25.56
C HIS A 345 16.53 -0.74 -25.48
N PHE A 346 15.81 0.11 -24.71
CA PHE A 346 16.17 1.53 -24.55
C PHE A 346 17.52 1.70 -23.83
N LYS A 347 17.83 0.87 -22.83
CA LYS A 347 19.15 0.84 -22.18
C LYS A 347 20.28 0.59 -23.16
N GLN A 348 20.08 -0.29 -24.15
CA GLN A 348 21.09 -0.57 -25.18
C GLN A 348 21.16 0.54 -26.23
N ALA A 349 20.01 1.10 -26.62
CA ALA A 349 19.93 2.15 -27.65
C ALA A 349 20.41 3.52 -27.17
N TYR A 350 20.27 3.81 -25.87
CA TYR A 350 20.59 5.11 -25.26
C TYR A 350 21.44 4.94 -23.98
N PRO A 351 22.65 4.32 -24.06
CA PRO A 351 23.46 3.97 -22.90
C PRO A 351 23.86 5.18 -22.03
N ASP A 352 23.97 6.37 -22.64
CA ASP A 352 24.33 7.62 -21.93
C ASP A 352 23.11 8.34 -21.30
N LYS A 353 21.89 7.84 -21.51
CA LYS A 353 20.64 8.49 -21.08
C LYS A 353 19.68 7.60 -20.33
N PHE A 354 19.84 6.28 -20.40
CA PHE A 354 18.84 5.35 -19.88
C PHE A 354 19.49 4.20 -19.12
N ALA A 355 19.20 4.13 -17.83
CA ALA A 355 19.62 3.06 -16.95
C ALA A 355 18.41 2.27 -16.42
N PHE A 356 18.52 0.95 -16.44
CA PHE A 356 17.49 0.05 -15.93
C PHE A 356 18.10 -1.04 -15.06
N TYR A 357 17.66 -1.12 -13.81
CA TYR A 357 17.94 -2.19 -12.86
C TYR A 357 16.71 -3.07 -12.71
N ARG A 358 16.80 -4.32 -13.16
CA ARG A 358 15.73 -5.30 -13.04
C ARG A 358 15.74 -5.92 -11.65
N GLY A 359 14.68 -5.76 -10.89
CA GLY A 359 14.51 -6.36 -9.57
C GLY A 359 14.10 -5.36 -8.51
N TYR A 360 14.22 -5.78 -7.26
CA TYR A 360 14.06 -4.94 -6.08
C TYR A 360 15.41 -4.70 -5.40
N ASN A 361 15.68 -3.47 -5.02
CA ASN A 361 16.89 -3.09 -4.29
C ASN A 361 16.57 -1.86 -3.43
N GLU A 362 16.40 -2.07 -2.13
CA GLU A 362 15.99 -1.01 -1.21
C GLU A 362 17.00 0.15 -1.14
N PRO A 363 18.31 -0.07 -0.93
CA PRO A 363 19.29 1.02 -0.98
C PRO A 363 19.21 1.84 -2.28
N LEU A 364 19.05 1.17 -3.43
CA LEU A 364 18.95 1.84 -4.72
C LEU A 364 17.64 2.66 -4.84
N ALA A 365 16.54 2.21 -4.25
CA ALA A 365 15.30 2.98 -4.22
C ALA A 365 15.51 4.33 -3.51
N HIS A 366 16.13 4.32 -2.32
CA HIS A 366 16.49 5.53 -1.57
C HIS A 366 17.38 6.47 -2.39
N GLN A 367 18.40 5.91 -3.05
CA GLN A 367 19.30 6.68 -3.90
C GLN A 367 18.58 7.31 -5.10
N ILE A 368 17.62 6.62 -5.72
CA ILE A 368 16.84 7.16 -6.83
C ILE A 368 15.96 8.33 -6.36
N TYR A 369 15.24 8.20 -5.24
CA TYR A 369 14.46 9.31 -4.69
C TYR A 369 15.33 10.53 -4.39
N ALA A 370 16.50 10.30 -3.80
CA ALA A 370 17.42 11.38 -3.43
C ALA A 370 18.12 12.04 -4.63
N ALA A 371 18.40 11.28 -5.69
CA ALA A 371 19.16 11.75 -6.85
C ALA A 371 18.32 12.40 -7.94
N SER A 372 17.05 11.97 -8.08
CA SER A 372 16.19 12.41 -9.18
C SER A 372 15.70 13.84 -8.99
N ASP A 373 15.42 14.52 -10.11
CA ASP A 373 14.72 15.79 -10.15
C ASP A 373 13.22 15.59 -10.35
N LEU A 374 12.86 14.63 -11.20
CA LEU A 374 11.50 14.27 -11.53
C LEU A 374 11.26 12.79 -11.23
N PHE A 375 10.08 12.45 -10.69
CA PHE A 375 9.67 11.08 -10.41
C PHE A 375 8.39 10.74 -11.18
N LEU A 376 8.43 9.72 -12.04
CA LEU A 376 7.34 9.44 -12.96
C LEU A 376 6.43 8.31 -12.47
N MET A 377 5.12 8.59 -12.36
CA MET A 377 4.08 7.64 -11.96
C MET A 377 2.86 7.72 -12.90
N PRO A 378 2.90 7.09 -14.08
CA PRO A 378 1.80 7.17 -15.07
C PRO A 378 0.68 6.17 -14.80
N SER A 379 0.37 5.88 -13.55
CA SER A 379 -0.51 4.79 -13.11
C SER A 379 -1.91 4.86 -13.73
N MET A 380 -2.46 3.71 -14.17
CA MET A 380 -3.82 3.59 -14.67
C MET A 380 -4.85 3.74 -13.53
N PHE A 381 -4.52 3.23 -12.37
CA PHE A 381 -5.19 3.53 -11.11
C PHE A 381 -4.16 3.42 -9.97
N GLU A 382 -4.32 4.26 -8.96
CA GLU A 382 -3.41 4.31 -7.80
C GLU A 382 -4.23 4.62 -6.55
N PRO A 383 -4.64 3.60 -5.78
CA PRO A 383 -5.48 3.81 -4.60
C PRO A 383 -4.96 4.88 -3.66
N CYS A 384 -3.70 4.83 -3.30
CA CYS A 384 -3.00 5.86 -2.53
C CYS A 384 -1.75 6.35 -3.25
N GLY A 385 -0.82 5.42 -3.51
CA GLY A 385 0.55 5.75 -3.83
C GLY A 385 1.34 6.19 -2.60
N ILE A 386 2.56 5.69 -2.48
CA ILE A 386 3.51 6.06 -1.42
C ILE A 386 4.72 6.76 -2.06
N SER A 387 5.08 6.32 -3.26
CA SER A 387 6.28 6.81 -3.97
C SER A 387 6.27 8.31 -4.23
N GLN A 388 5.11 8.92 -4.55
CA GLN A 388 5.01 10.37 -4.71
C GLN A 388 5.20 11.12 -3.40
N LEU A 389 4.76 10.55 -2.28
CA LEU A 389 4.96 11.14 -0.94
C LEU A 389 6.45 11.15 -0.60
N ILE A 390 7.12 10.02 -0.79
CA ILE A 390 8.56 9.88 -0.58
C ILE A 390 9.31 10.84 -1.52
N SER A 391 8.99 10.86 -2.81
CA SER A 391 9.68 11.72 -3.78
C SER A 391 9.57 13.19 -3.39
N MET A 392 8.39 13.68 -3.01
CA MET A 392 8.20 15.05 -2.55
C MET A 392 9.00 15.35 -1.28
N HIS A 393 9.02 14.42 -0.32
CA HIS A 393 9.79 14.58 0.92
C HIS A 393 11.30 14.64 0.65
N TYR A 394 11.78 13.97 -0.41
CA TYR A 394 13.17 14.03 -0.88
C TYR A 394 13.44 15.18 -1.87
N GLY A 395 12.50 16.10 -2.07
CA GLY A 395 12.66 17.23 -3.00
C GLY A 395 12.74 16.82 -4.47
N THR A 396 12.15 15.70 -4.81
CA THR A 396 12.00 15.18 -6.17
C THR A 396 10.55 15.36 -6.60
N LEU A 397 10.29 16.15 -7.64
CA LEU A 397 8.94 16.50 -8.03
C LEU A 397 8.26 15.32 -8.76
N PRO A 398 7.07 14.88 -8.34
CA PRO A 398 6.34 13.84 -9.04
C PRO A 398 5.66 14.36 -10.33
N LEU A 399 5.69 13.53 -11.39
CA LEU A 399 4.82 13.66 -12.55
C LEU A 399 3.89 12.45 -12.55
N VAL A 400 2.60 12.69 -12.38
CA VAL A 400 1.63 11.64 -12.08
C VAL A 400 0.42 11.71 -13.02
N ARG A 401 -0.29 10.59 -13.19
CA ARG A 401 -1.63 10.62 -13.77
C ARG A 401 -2.66 10.98 -12.69
N GLU A 402 -3.70 11.72 -13.07
CA GLU A 402 -4.79 12.12 -12.19
C GLU A 402 -5.70 10.93 -11.86
N THR A 403 -5.38 10.22 -10.78
CA THR A 403 -6.18 9.10 -10.27
C THR A 403 -5.89 8.86 -8.77
N GLY A 404 -6.91 8.49 -8.02
CA GLY A 404 -6.84 8.09 -6.62
C GLY A 404 -6.02 9.02 -5.75
N GLY A 405 -5.13 8.46 -4.94
CA GLY A 405 -4.30 9.21 -4.01
C GLY A 405 -3.30 10.18 -4.67
N LEU A 406 -3.01 10.01 -5.95
CA LEU A 406 -2.16 10.95 -6.69
C LEU A 406 -2.85 12.31 -6.85
N VAL A 407 -4.18 12.34 -7.04
CA VAL A 407 -4.98 13.59 -7.06
C VAL A 407 -4.97 14.25 -5.69
N ASP A 408 -5.09 13.47 -4.62
CA ASP A 408 -5.21 14.00 -3.25
C ASP A 408 -3.88 14.55 -2.71
N THR A 409 -2.74 14.10 -3.26
CA THR A 409 -1.43 14.36 -2.69
C THR A 409 -0.53 15.27 -3.54
N VAL A 410 -0.71 15.29 -4.86
CA VAL A 410 0.10 16.11 -5.78
C VAL A 410 -0.70 17.31 -6.24
N THR A 411 -0.23 18.51 -5.94
CA THR A 411 -0.79 19.76 -6.46
C THR A 411 -0.11 20.08 -7.80
N PRO A 412 -0.86 20.12 -8.91
CA PRO A 412 -0.27 20.41 -10.22
C PRO A 412 0.36 21.82 -10.27
N TYR A 413 1.47 21.93 -10.99
CA TYR A 413 2.10 23.21 -11.25
C TYR A 413 1.16 24.15 -12.01
N ASN A 414 0.98 25.37 -11.47
CA ASN A 414 0.24 26.44 -12.08
C ASN A 414 1.21 27.55 -12.51
N MET A 415 1.29 27.81 -13.83
CA MET A 415 2.21 28.80 -14.41
C MET A 415 1.89 30.24 -14.02
N GLU A 416 0.64 30.54 -13.66
CA GLU A 416 0.21 31.90 -13.29
C GLU A 416 0.56 32.22 -11.83
N THR A 417 0.23 31.29 -10.91
CA THR A 417 0.52 31.45 -9.48
C THR A 417 1.93 31.02 -9.12
N LYS A 418 2.59 30.23 -9.98
CA LYS A 418 3.90 29.60 -9.77
C LYS A 418 3.94 28.65 -8.56
N GLU A 419 2.77 28.09 -8.25
CA GLU A 419 2.57 27.14 -7.14
C GLU A 419 2.40 25.74 -7.67
N GLY A 420 2.68 24.75 -6.83
CA GLY A 420 2.53 23.33 -7.11
C GLY A 420 3.53 22.48 -6.33
N THR A 421 3.30 21.18 -6.30
CA THR A 421 4.21 20.21 -5.69
C THR A 421 4.65 19.12 -6.68
N GLY A 422 4.26 19.27 -7.94
CA GLY A 422 4.55 18.35 -9.01
C GLY A 422 3.77 18.66 -10.28
N PHE A 423 3.62 17.67 -11.13
CA PHE A 423 2.93 17.77 -12.41
C PHE A 423 1.88 16.65 -12.51
N SER A 424 0.73 16.92 -13.14
CA SER A 424 -0.29 15.91 -13.37
C SER A 424 -0.87 15.98 -14.78
N PHE A 425 -1.28 14.82 -15.30
CA PHE A 425 -1.97 14.72 -16.57
C PHE A 425 -3.25 13.92 -16.43
N GLY A 426 -4.29 14.35 -17.15
CA GLY A 426 -5.54 13.63 -17.29
C GLY A 426 -5.47 12.59 -18.42
N GLY A 427 -6.53 11.80 -18.54
CA GLY A 427 -6.62 10.80 -19.60
C GLY A 427 -5.78 9.54 -19.35
N ARG A 428 -5.82 8.63 -20.33
CA ARG A 428 -5.12 7.32 -20.26
C ARG A 428 -4.29 7.09 -21.52
N ASP A 429 -3.68 8.13 -22.03
CA ASP A 429 -2.94 8.09 -23.28
C ASP A 429 -1.55 8.73 -23.14
N ALA A 430 -0.64 8.27 -23.96
CA ALA A 430 0.74 8.72 -23.97
C ALA A 430 0.89 10.18 -24.44
N TYR A 431 -0.04 10.72 -25.21
CA TYR A 431 0.00 12.10 -25.69
C TYR A 431 -0.13 13.09 -24.52
N ASN A 432 -1.14 12.90 -23.65
CA ASN A 432 -1.33 13.76 -22.47
C ASN A 432 -0.13 13.68 -21.51
N MET A 433 0.39 12.48 -21.27
CA MET A 433 1.60 12.31 -20.45
C MET A 433 2.79 13.08 -21.04
N ARG A 434 3.00 12.98 -22.37
CA ARG A 434 4.08 13.69 -23.08
C ARG A 434 3.95 15.20 -22.94
N GLN A 435 2.74 15.78 -23.12
CA GLN A 435 2.53 17.23 -23.03
C GLN A 435 2.95 17.76 -21.65
N VAL A 436 2.61 17.03 -20.58
CA VAL A 436 2.96 17.44 -19.21
C VAL A 436 4.44 17.18 -18.92
N TYR A 437 5.03 16.14 -19.49
CA TYR A 437 6.47 15.91 -19.44
C TYR A 437 7.25 17.05 -20.11
N ASP A 438 6.83 17.50 -21.30
CA ASP A 438 7.46 18.62 -22.00
C ASP A 438 7.34 19.93 -21.19
N LEU A 439 6.20 20.15 -20.50
CA LEU A 439 6.04 21.26 -19.54
C LEU A 439 7.02 21.14 -18.37
N ALA A 440 7.21 19.95 -17.82
CA ALA A 440 8.16 19.72 -16.71
C ALA A 440 9.59 20.03 -17.15
N LEU A 441 10.01 19.59 -18.34
CA LEU A 441 11.32 19.91 -18.91
C LEU A 441 11.48 21.42 -19.12
N GLN A 442 10.49 22.08 -19.72
CA GLN A 442 10.51 23.54 -19.92
C GLN A 442 10.63 24.26 -18.57
N THR A 443 9.90 23.82 -17.55
CA THR A 443 9.96 24.45 -16.24
C THR A 443 11.35 24.27 -15.60
N TYR A 444 11.92 23.07 -15.72
CA TYR A 444 13.26 22.80 -15.17
C TYR A 444 14.34 23.69 -15.81
N TYR A 445 14.36 23.81 -17.15
CA TYR A 445 15.42 24.51 -17.86
C TYR A 445 15.18 26.02 -17.98
N ASP A 446 13.94 26.45 -18.22
CA ASP A 446 13.64 27.84 -18.54
C ASP A 446 13.13 28.62 -17.32
N ARG A 447 12.67 27.93 -16.26
CA ARG A 447 12.06 28.53 -15.05
C ARG A 447 12.59 27.92 -13.77
N PRO A 448 13.91 27.94 -13.54
CA PRO A 448 14.52 27.27 -12.38
C PRO A 448 14.03 27.83 -11.04
N GLU A 449 13.61 29.09 -10.96
CA GLU A 449 13.04 29.68 -9.74
C GLU A 449 11.67 29.09 -9.41
N ASP A 450 10.82 28.83 -10.42
CA ASP A 450 9.52 28.18 -10.22
C ASP A 450 9.72 26.70 -9.82
N TRP A 451 10.68 26.01 -10.46
CA TRP A 451 11.05 24.65 -10.10
C TRP A 451 11.48 24.55 -8.63
N PHE A 452 12.39 25.43 -8.20
CA PHE A 452 12.85 25.45 -6.81
C PHE A 452 11.73 25.77 -5.83
N ARG A 453 10.81 26.69 -6.17
CA ARG A 453 9.62 26.99 -5.35
C ARG A 453 8.73 25.77 -5.17
N MET A 454 8.50 24.98 -6.24
CA MET A 454 7.76 23.72 -6.11
C MET A 454 8.46 22.70 -5.23
N VAL A 455 9.78 22.56 -5.37
CA VAL A 455 10.59 21.69 -4.49
C VAL A 455 10.44 22.13 -3.02
N GLU A 456 10.50 23.41 -2.74
CA GLU A 456 10.30 23.95 -1.40
C GLU A 456 8.90 23.65 -0.86
N GLN A 457 7.85 23.84 -1.68
CA GLN A 457 6.48 23.54 -1.29
C GLN A 457 6.27 22.04 -1.06
N ALA A 458 6.85 21.18 -1.90
CA ALA A 458 6.78 19.73 -1.78
C ALA A 458 7.43 19.23 -0.49
N MET A 459 8.67 19.70 -0.19
CA MET A 459 9.39 19.28 1.00
C MET A 459 8.80 19.81 2.31
N LYS A 460 8.04 20.92 2.28
CA LYS A 460 7.35 21.46 3.46
C LYS A 460 6.04 20.76 3.79
N ARG A 461 5.53 19.89 2.91
CA ARG A 461 4.30 19.14 3.21
C ARG A 461 4.57 18.06 4.24
N ASP A 462 3.68 17.95 5.19
CA ASP A 462 3.69 16.88 6.17
C ASP A 462 2.96 15.65 5.60
N PHE A 463 3.73 14.59 5.39
CA PHE A 463 3.25 13.26 4.97
C PHE A 463 3.45 12.22 6.08
N SER A 464 3.67 12.63 7.32
CA SER A 464 3.78 11.71 8.45
C SER A 464 2.48 10.95 8.71
N TRP A 465 2.59 9.85 9.43
CA TRP A 465 1.41 9.10 9.86
C TRP A 465 0.57 9.81 10.92
N THR A 466 1.07 10.88 11.56
CA THR A 466 0.38 11.58 12.65
C THR A 466 -1.01 12.07 12.24
N ALA A 467 -1.10 12.81 11.13
CA ALA A 467 -2.37 13.33 10.65
C ALA A 467 -3.35 12.23 10.20
N SER A 468 -2.84 11.15 9.60
CA SER A 468 -3.66 10.00 9.21
C SER A 468 -4.15 9.22 10.44
N ALA A 469 -3.28 9.02 11.45
CA ALA A 469 -3.63 8.36 12.69
C ALA A 469 -4.73 9.11 13.46
N GLU A 470 -4.71 10.44 13.51
CA GLU A 470 -5.76 11.25 14.12
C GLU A 470 -7.13 11.00 13.47
N LYS A 471 -7.18 10.86 12.14
CA LYS A 471 -8.43 10.51 11.42
C LYS A 471 -8.94 9.12 11.81
N TYR A 472 -8.05 8.14 11.96
CA TYR A 472 -8.41 6.79 12.41
C TYR A 472 -8.88 6.79 13.88
N ILE A 473 -8.22 7.54 14.76
CA ILE A 473 -8.64 7.69 16.16
C ILE A 473 -10.04 8.27 16.24
N TRP A 474 -10.30 9.33 15.48
CA TRP A 474 -11.64 9.92 15.41
C TRP A 474 -12.67 8.88 14.94
N LEU A 475 -12.37 8.12 13.89
CA LEU A 475 -13.24 7.07 13.36
C LEU A 475 -13.52 5.97 14.41
N TYR A 476 -12.50 5.53 15.14
CA TYR A 476 -12.66 4.51 16.19
C TYR A 476 -13.53 5.02 17.34
N HIS A 477 -13.41 6.30 17.69
CA HIS A 477 -14.28 6.90 18.72
C HIS A 477 -15.71 7.04 18.22
N GLU A 478 -15.93 7.45 16.98
CA GLU A 478 -17.27 7.57 16.40
C GLU A 478 -18.07 6.27 16.49
N ILE A 479 -17.46 5.13 16.19
CA ILE A 479 -18.16 3.84 16.14
C ILE A 479 -18.28 3.14 17.50
N SER A 480 -17.44 3.49 18.48
CA SER A 480 -17.41 2.76 19.76
C SER A 480 -17.90 3.61 20.96
N GLY A 481 -18.38 4.83 20.72
CA GLY A 481 -19.07 5.68 21.68
C GLY A 481 -18.12 6.36 22.66
#